data_dc8bfe9dcfd86499dbd9b1bdd2ba3c7d
#
_entry.id   dc8bfe9dcfd86499dbd9b1bdd2ba3c7d
#
_cell.length_a   1.000
_cell.length_b   1.000
_cell.length_c   1.000
_cell.angle_alpha   90.00
_cell.angle_beta   90.00
_cell.angle_gamma   90.00
#
_symmetry.space_group_name_H-M   'P 1'
#
loop_
_entity.id
_entity.type
_entity.pdbx_description
1 polymer ?
#
loop_
_entity_poly.entity_id
_entity_poly.type
_entity_poly.pdbx_seq_one_letter_code
_entity_poly.pdbx_strand_id
1 'polypeptide(L)'
;MTHRRHFVPALLSALALLSAGLLPTTGWALNAPKGKVVLTVSGKLGAPNRGNKAVFDLAMLEALPQKTFTTMTPWEKAPVKFTGPLLRDVLAAVKAQGQTLKAVALNDYKIAIPLDDTTKFDMVLAHRMNDQPIPVRTKGPLFVVYPFDSNPALQNPTYYERSIWQLGGLEID
;
A
#
# COMPACT_ATOMS: atom_id res chain seq x y z
N MET A 1 27.26 52.04 -69.78
CA MET A 1 27.94 51.82 -68.46
C MET A 1 26.91 51.46 -67.46
N THR A 2 26.73 50.16 -67.22
CA THR A 2 25.64 49.57 -66.42
C THR A 2 26.23 48.93 -65.20
N HIS A 3 25.99 49.49 -64.04
CA HIS A 3 26.38 48.91 -62.77
C HIS A 3 25.32 47.91 -62.31
N ARG A 4 25.65 46.61 -62.29
CA ARG A 4 24.87 45.58 -61.66
C ARG A 4 25.20 45.53 -60.16
N ARG A 5 24.18 45.78 -59.33
CA ARG A 5 24.24 45.57 -57.89
C ARG A 5 23.78 44.12 -57.57
N HIS A 6 24.67 43.33 -56.99
CA HIS A 6 24.35 42.02 -56.47
C HIS A 6 23.74 42.15 -55.08
N PHE A 7 22.49 41.69 -54.92
CA PHE A 7 21.81 41.50 -53.66
C PHE A 7 22.21 40.11 -53.12
N VAL A 8 22.77 40.05 -51.89
CA VAL A 8 23.02 38.84 -51.13
C VAL A 8 21.87 38.70 -50.10
N PRO A 9 21.06 37.65 -50.07
CA PRO A 9 20.13 37.46 -48.99
C PRO A 9 20.81 36.81 -47.79
N ALA A 10 20.74 37.49 -46.64
CA ALA A 10 21.15 36.95 -45.34
C ALA A 10 20.17 35.91 -44.89
N LEU A 11 20.63 34.66 -44.75
CA LEU A 11 19.92 33.57 -44.08
C LEU A 11 20.00 33.79 -42.57
N LEU A 12 18.88 34.15 -41.95
CA LEU A 12 18.68 34.13 -40.49
C LEU A 12 18.33 32.68 -40.08
N SER A 13 19.32 31.99 -39.51
CA SER A 13 19.08 30.68 -38.86
C SER A 13 18.46 30.93 -37.49
N ALA A 14 17.17 30.67 -37.36
CA ALA A 14 16.46 30.64 -36.08
C ALA A 14 16.79 29.34 -35.33
N LEU A 15 17.65 29.46 -34.29
CA LEU A 15 17.95 28.37 -33.37
C LEU A 15 16.83 28.24 -32.37
N ALA A 16 15.88 27.31 -32.62
CA ALA A 16 14.84 26.96 -31.66
C ALA A 16 15.44 26.13 -30.52
N LEU A 17 15.63 26.75 -29.36
CA LEU A 17 15.96 26.07 -28.12
C LEU A 17 14.73 25.28 -27.65
N LEU A 18 14.75 23.97 -27.87
CA LEU A 18 13.81 23.04 -27.22
C LEU A 18 14.21 22.95 -25.73
N SER A 19 13.57 23.76 -24.89
CA SER A 19 13.59 23.56 -23.44
C SER A 19 12.71 22.36 -23.11
N ALA A 20 13.32 21.16 -23.01
CA ALA A 20 12.68 19.99 -22.43
C ALA A 20 12.38 20.30 -20.95
N GLY A 21 11.16 20.73 -20.67
CA GLY A 21 10.68 20.90 -19.30
C GLY A 21 10.72 19.54 -18.60
N LEU A 22 11.65 19.35 -17.66
CA LEU A 22 11.57 18.30 -16.68
C LEU A 22 10.29 18.54 -15.85
N LEU A 23 9.23 17.84 -16.18
CA LEU A 23 8.06 17.75 -15.30
C LEU A 23 8.53 17.09 -14.00
N PRO A 24 8.37 17.75 -12.83
CA PRO A 24 8.67 17.08 -11.57
C PRO A 24 7.75 15.88 -11.47
N THR A 25 8.31 14.67 -11.47
CA THR A 25 7.59 13.49 -11.04
C THR A 25 7.26 13.72 -9.58
N THR A 26 6.03 14.12 -9.27
CA THR A 26 5.51 14.18 -7.92
C THR A 26 5.48 12.75 -7.40
N GLY A 27 6.62 12.27 -6.92
CA GLY A 27 6.67 11.09 -6.09
C GLY A 27 5.79 11.38 -4.89
N TRP A 28 4.68 10.65 -4.74
CA TRP A 28 3.79 10.77 -3.61
C TRP A 28 4.58 10.36 -2.37
N ALA A 29 5.15 11.35 -1.68
CA ALA A 29 5.71 11.11 -0.36
C ALA A 29 4.55 10.80 0.57
N LEU A 30 4.65 9.71 1.33
CA LEU A 30 3.66 9.35 2.32
C LEU A 30 3.58 10.50 3.36
N ASN A 31 2.41 11.08 3.54
CA ASN A 31 2.20 12.17 4.48
C ASN A 31 2.45 11.70 5.93
N ALA A 32 2.81 12.64 6.80
CA ALA A 32 2.86 12.35 8.23
C ALA A 32 1.45 12.10 8.79
N PRO A 33 1.27 11.14 9.71
CA PRO A 33 -0.02 10.91 10.36
C PRO A 33 -0.46 12.12 11.18
N LYS A 34 -1.75 12.44 11.14
CA LYS A 34 -2.37 13.50 11.93
C LYS A 34 -3.05 12.96 13.18
N GLY A 35 -3.40 11.68 13.19
CA GLY A 35 -4.05 10.98 14.26
C GLY A 35 -3.14 9.97 14.98
N LYS A 36 -3.75 9.15 15.83
CA LYS A 36 -3.04 8.06 16.52
C LYS A 36 -2.53 7.05 15.49
N VAL A 37 -1.24 6.73 15.55
CA VAL A 37 -0.64 5.67 14.71
C VAL A 37 -1.27 4.32 15.05
N VAL A 38 -1.77 3.63 14.03
CA VAL A 38 -2.37 2.29 14.13
C VAL A 38 -1.54 1.23 13.42
N LEU A 39 -0.65 1.63 12.50
CA LEU A 39 0.24 0.72 11.79
C LEU A 39 1.64 1.33 11.66
N THR A 40 2.65 0.52 11.92
CA THR A 40 4.06 0.85 11.64
C THR A 40 4.63 -0.16 10.65
N VAL A 41 5.19 0.32 9.54
CA VAL A 41 5.90 -0.50 8.55
C VAL A 41 7.39 -0.20 8.62
N SER A 42 8.22 -1.22 8.68
CA SER A 42 9.68 -1.13 8.79
C SER A 42 10.38 -2.09 7.83
N GLY A 43 11.71 -2.00 7.76
CA GLY A 43 12.53 -2.83 6.88
C GLY A 43 12.83 -2.15 5.54
N LYS A 44 12.80 -2.88 4.44
CA LYS A 44 13.14 -2.38 3.09
C LYS A 44 12.04 -1.53 2.49
N LEU A 45 12.05 -0.23 2.78
CA LEU A 45 11.07 0.76 2.35
C LEU A 45 11.70 1.83 1.47
N GLY A 46 11.01 2.22 0.39
CA GLY A 46 11.40 3.34 -0.48
C GLY A 46 10.72 4.67 -0.15
N ALA A 47 9.68 4.68 0.71
CA ALA A 47 8.92 5.87 1.06
C ALA A 47 8.55 5.91 2.56
N PRO A 48 9.54 6.03 3.46
CA PRO A 48 9.27 6.24 4.89
C PRO A 48 8.75 7.68 5.13
N ASN A 49 7.96 7.86 6.20
CA ASN A 49 7.47 9.18 6.64
C ASN A 49 7.85 9.52 8.09
N ARG A 50 8.54 8.61 8.79
CA ARG A 50 9.06 8.82 10.15
C ARG A 50 10.39 8.08 10.33
N GLY A 51 11.52 8.80 10.20
CA GLY A 51 12.85 8.19 10.22
C GLY A 51 12.98 7.15 9.11
N ASN A 52 13.34 5.92 9.45
CA ASN A 52 13.43 4.77 8.53
C ASN A 52 12.15 3.92 8.48
N LYS A 53 11.05 4.39 9.05
CA LYS A 53 9.76 3.69 9.11
C LYS A 53 8.68 4.45 8.37
N ALA A 54 7.66 3.74 7.91
CA ALA A 54 6.42 4.32 7.47
C ALA A 54 5.34 4.06 8.52
N VAL A 55 4.62 5.11 8.91
CA VAL A 55 3.57 5.03 9.92
C VAL A 55 2.26 5.56 9.36
N PHE A 56 1.17 4.90 9.73
CA PHE A 56 -0.17 5.23 9.30
C PHE A 56 -1.08 5.46 10.51
N ASP A 57 -1.88 6.50 10.45
CA ASP A 57 -3.11 6.58 11.22
C ASP A 57 -4.28 5.95 10.44
N LEU A 58 -5.44 5.84 11.07
CA LEU A 58 -6.60 5.21 10.44
C LEU A 58 -7.06 5.99 9.20
N ALA A 59 -7.06 7.33 9.25
CA ALA A 59 -7.48 8.17 8.13
C ALA A 59 -6.60 7.97 6.88
N MET A 60 -5.30 7.74 7.06
CA MET A 60 -4.39 7.44 5.96
C MET A 60 -4.72 6.09 5.30
N LEU A 61 -5.09 5.08 6.08
CA LEU A 61 -5.51 3.77 5.56
C LEU A 61 -6.88 3.87 4.86
N GLU A 62 -7.81 4.65 5.40
CA GLU A 62 -9.13 4.90 4.80
C GLU A 62 -9.04 5.71 3.49
N ALA A 63 -7.99 6.52 3.31
CA ALA A 63 -7.75 7.28 2.08
C ALA A 63 -7.23 6.43 0.91
N LEU A 64 -6.70 5.22 1.17
CA LEU A 64 -6.33 4.26 0.12
C LEU A 64 -7.60 3.66 -0.51
N PRO A 65 -7.51 3.10 -1.74
CA PRO A 65 -8.65 2.37 -2.32
C PRO A 65 -9.15 1.28 -1.37
N GLN A 66 -10.44 1.29 -1.09
CA GLN A 66 -11.06 0.34 -0.17
C GLN A 66 -11.62 -0.87 -0.92
N LYS A 67 -11.38 -2.06 -0.38
CA LYS A 67 -11.97 -3.33 -0.84
C LYS A 67 -12.89 -3.87 0.24
N THR A 68 -14.03 -4.39 -0.18
CA THR A 68 -14.97 -5.11 0.69
C THR A 68 -15.23 -6.48 0.13
N PHE A 69 -15.20 -7.50 0.98
CA PHE A 69 -15.70 -8.84 0.67
C PHE A 69 -16.33 -9.49 1.90
N THR A 70 -17.15 -10.50 1.67
CA THR A 70 -17.73 -11.34 2.71
C THR A 70 -17.17 -12.75 2.57
N THR A 71 -16.75 -13.36 3.68
CA THR A 71 -16.17 -14.70 3.69
C THR A 71 -16.45 -15.43 5.00
N MET A 72 -16.56 -16.76 4.93
CA MET A 72 -16.49 -17.60 6.12
C MET A 72 -15.09 -17.56 6.72
N THR A 73 -15.00 -17.66 8.01
CA THR A 73 -13.72 -17.79 8.73
C THR A 73 -13.82 -18.93 9.75
N PRO A 74 -12.69 -19.54 10.17
CA PRO A 74 -12.73 -20.58 11.18
C PRO A 74 -13.07 -20.07 12.60
N TRP A 75 -13.14 -18.75 12.79
CA TRP A 75 -13.34 -18.09 14.10
C TRP A 75 -14.77 -17.58 14.31
N GLU A 76 -15.56 -17.50 13.24
CA GLU A 76 -16.92 -16.96 13.28
C GLU A 76 -17.93 -18.00 12.79
N LYS A 77 -19.13 -17.98 13.35
CA LYS A 77 -20.20 -18.95 13.01
C LYS A 77 -20.96 -18.60 11.73
N ALA A 78 -20.79 -17.39 11.23
CA ALA A 78 -21.47 -16.87 10.06
C ALA A 78 -20.46 -16.11 9.17
N PRO A 79 -20.76 -15.93 7.87
CA PRO A 79 -19.93 -15.11 6.98
C PRO A 79 -19.76 -13.70 7.54
N VAL A 80 -18.56 -13.15 7.43
CA VAL A 80 -18.21 -11.83 7.93
C VAL A 80 -17.83 -10.93 6.77
N LYS A 81 -18.37 -9.73 6.76
CA LYS A 81 -18.02 -8.66 5.83
C LYS A 81 -16.80 -7.91 6.36
N PHE A 82 -15.71 -7.93 5.60
CA PHE A 82 -14.48 -7.22 5.90
C PHE A 82 -14.31 -6.04 4.94
N THR A 83 -13.87 -4.89 5.47
CA THR A 83 -13.57 -3.69 4.67
C THR A 83 -12.24 -3.09 5.10
N GLY A 84 -11.41 -2.77 4.12
CA GLY A 84 -10.10 -2.13 4.28
C GLY A 84 -9.38 -1.98 2.96
N PRO A 85 -8.21 -1.30 2.93
CA PRO A 85 -7.36 -1.30 1.76
C PRO A 85 -6.80 -2.70 1.49
N LEU A 86 -6.50 -3.01 0.23
CA LEU A 86 -5.72 -4.20 -0.09
C LEU A 86 -4.33 -4.08 0.54
N LEU A 87 -3.82 -5.18 1.10
CA LEU A 87 -2.49 -5.17 1.72
C LEU A 87 -1.39 -4.77 0.73
N ARG A 88 -1.50 -5.19 -0.56
CA ARG A 88 -0.58 -4.75 -1.62
C ARG A 88 -0.57 -3.24 -1.85
N ASP A 89 -1.71 -2.56 -1.67
CA ASP A 89 -1.79 -1.11 -1.87
C ASP A 89 -1.11 -0.36 -0.71
N VAL A 90 -1.23 -0.88 0.51
CA VAL A 90 -0.47 -0.37 1.67
C VAL A 90 1.03 -0.55 1.45
N LEU A 91 1.48 -1.71 0.97
CA LEU A 91 2.89 -1.99 0.68
C LEU A 91 3.41 -1.14 -0.49
N ALA A 92 2.59 -0.90 -1.51
CA ALA A 92 2.94 -0.01 -2.62
C ALA A 92 3.10 1.45 -2.16
N ALA A 93 2.25 1.93 -1.26
CA ALA A 93 2.33 3.29 -0.71
C ALA A 93 3.67 3.56 0.00
N VAL A 94 4.26 2.54 0.63
CA VAL A 94 5.58 2.65 1.29
C VAL A 94 6.73 2.20 0.40
N LYS A 95 6.46 1.81 -0.86
CA LYS A 95 7.43 1.25 -1.81
C LYS A 95 8.24 0.11 -1.18
N ALA A 96 7.52 -0.85 -0.58
CA ALA A 96 8.12 -2.02 0.05
C ALA A 96 8.86 -2.89 -0.98
N GLN A 97 10.07 -3.35 -0.63
CA GLN A 97 10.92 -4.17 -1.49
C GLN A 97 11.47 -5.36 -0.70
N GLY A 98 10.98 -6.56 -0.97
CA GLY A 98 11.42 -7.75 -0.25
C GLY A 98 10.73 -9.01 -0.76
N GLN A 99 10.93 -10.11 -0.05
CA GLN A 99 10.31 -11.40 -0.36
C GLN A 99 9.35 -11.86 0.74
N THR A 100 9.57 -11.38 1.95
CA THR A 100 8.81 -11.80 3.13
C THR A 100 8.35 -10.58 3.91
N LEU A 101 7.12 -10.67 4.35
CA LEU A 101 6.48 -9.74 5.26
C LEU A 101 6.30 -10.44 6.60
N LYS A 102 6.87 -9.90 7.66
CA LYS A 102 6.59 -10.34 9.03
C LYS A 102 5.50 -9.43 9.61
N ALA A 103 4.33 -9.99 9.80
CA ALA A 103 3.21 -9.30 10.44
C ALA A 103 3.31 -9.45 11.97
N VAL A 104 3.13 -8.34 12.70
CA VAL A 104 3.33 -8.24 14.14
C VAL A 104 2.05 -7.72 14.79
N ALA A 105 1.46 -8.52 15.68
CA ALA A 105 0.30 -8.13 16.46
C ALA A 105 0.69 -7.24 17.66
N LEU A 106 -0.29 -6.59 18.27
CA LEU A 106 -0.08 -5.74 19.45
C LEU A 106 0.41 -6.49 20.70
N ASN A 107 0.24 -7.82 20.74
CA ASN A 107 0.74 -8.71 21.80
C ASN A 107 2.07 -9.38 21.45
N ASP A 108 2.80 -8.84 20.45
CA ASP A 108 4.08 -9.33 19.93
C ASP A 108 4.03 -10.70 19.23
N TYR A 109 2.83 -11.28 18.98
CA TYR A 109 2.70 -12.42 18.09
C TYR A 109 3.17 -12.05 16.69
N LYS A 110 3.95 -12.94 16.06
CA LYS A 110 4.53 -12.70 14.73
C LYS A 110 4.26 -13.87 13.80
N ILE A 111 3.92 -13.57 12.56
CA ILE A 111 3.77 -14.56 11.49
C ILE A 111 4.43 -14.06 10.20
N ALA A 112 5.14 -14.94 9.51
CA ALA A 112 5.71 -14.65 8.20
C ALA A 112 4.66 -14.87 7.10
N ILE A 113 4.53 -13.90 6.21
CA ILE A 113 3.66 -13.95 5.04
C ILE A 113 4.54 -13.72 3.81
N PRO A 114 4.59 -14.64 2.81
CA PRO A 114 5.26 -14.36 1.55
C PRO A 114 4.66 -13.10 0.89
N LEU A 115 5.49 -12.19 0.39
CA LEU A 115 4.98 -11.01 -0.31
C LEU A 115 4.15 -11.40 -1.54
N ASP A 116 4.47 -12.50 -2.18
CA ASP A 116 3.69 -13.06 -3.29
C ASP A 116 2.20 -13.29 -2.96
N ASP A 117 1.86 -13.60 -1.71
CA ASP A 117 0.47 -13.77 -1.31
C ASP A 117 -0.33 -12.49 -1.53
N THR A 118 0.30 -11.32 -1.35
CA THR A 118 -0.37 -10.02 -1.52
C THR A 118 -0.72 -9.71 -2.97
N THR A 119 -0.04 -10.32 -3.93
CA THR A 119 -0.32 -10.21 -5.37
C THR A 119 -1.22 -11.32 -5.87
N LYS A 120 -1.11 -12.52 -5.30
CA LYS A 120 -1.92 -13.68 -5.67
C LYS A 120 -3.34 -13.61 -5.15
N PHE A 121 -3.54 -12.99 -3.99
CA PHE A 121 -4.82 -12.94 -3.30
C PHE A 121 -5.20 -11.50 -2.95
N ASP A 122 -6.48 -11.20 -3.01
CA ASP A 122 -7.04 -9.91 -2.61
C ASP A 122 -7.15 -9.81 -1.09
N MET A 123 -6.01 -9.94 -0.39
CA MET A 123 -5.94 -9.78 1.05
C MET A 123 -6.27 -8.34 1.44
N VAL A 124 -7.15 -8.16 2.40
CA VAL A 124 -7.43 -6.82 2.95
C VAL A 124 -6.74 -6.63 4.29
N LEU A 125 -6.30 -5.41 4.53
CA LEU A 125 -5.99 -4.90 5.86
C LEU A 125 -7.28 -4.30 6.41
N ALA A 126 -8.13 -5.16 6.98
CA ALA A 126 -9.45 -4.76 7.44
C ALA A 126 -9.37 -3.85 8.67
N HIS A 127 -10.10 -2.75 8.64
CA HIS A 127 -10.36 -1.88 9.79
C HIS A 127 -11.84 -1.90 10.20
N ARG A 128 -12.71 -2.55 9.39
CA ARG A 128 -14.13 -2.77 9.70
C ARG A 128 -14.50 -4.24 9.53
N MET A 129 -15.35 -4.72 10.42
CA MET A 129 -16.08 -5.99 10.35
C MET A 129 -17.58 -5.70 10.45
N ASN A 130 -18.38 -6.21 9.50
CA ASN A 130 -19.83 -5.97 9.43
C ASN A 130 -20.16 -4.47 9.53
N ASP A 131 -19.44 -3.63 8.78
CA ASP A 131 -19.54 -2.17 8.71
C ASP A 131 -19.19 -1.41 10.00
N GLN A 132 -18.76 -2.10 11.05
CA GLN A 132 -18.33 -1.49 12.31
C GLN A 132 -16.81 -1.48 12.44
N PRO A 133 -16.20 -0.43 13.03
CA PRO A 133 -14.78 -0.45 13.39
C PRO A 133 -14.45 -1.67 14.26
N ILE A 134 -13.31 -2.29 14.01
CA ILE A 134 -12.89 -3.47 14.78
C ILE A 134 -12.31 -3.01 16.14
N PRO A 135 -12.91 -3.38 17.27
CA PRO A 135 -12.42 -2.96 18.58
C PRO A 135 -11.06 -3.59 18.89
N VAL A 136 -10.12 -2.78 19.44
CA VAL A 136 -8.77 -3.23 19.83
C VAL A 136 -8.80 -4.41 20.81
N ARG A 137 -9.76 -4.40 21.75
CA ARG A 137 -9.92 -5.47 22.76
C ARG A 137 -10.36 -6.83 22.19
N THR A 138 -10.74 -6.88 20.90
CA THR A 138 -11.13 -8.12 20.20
C THR A 138 -10.10 -8.44 19.12
N LYS A 139 -10.37 -8.04 17.87
CA LYS A 139 -9.52 -8.32 16.70
C LYS A 139 -8.91 -7.06 16.07
N GLY A 140 -9.24 -5.85 16.57
CA GLY A 140 -8.77 -4.58 16.04
C GLY A 140 -7.43 -4.08 16.60
N PRO A 141 -6.96 -2.92 16.15
CA PRO A 141 -7.66 -2.03 15.23
C PRO A 141 -7.62 -2.50 13.77
N LEU A 142 -6.67 -3.39 13.41
CA LEU A 142 -6.42 -3.87 12.06
C LEU A 142 -6.35 -5.40 12.06
N PHE A 143 -6.85 -6.00 10.96
CA PHE A 143 -6.88 -7.43 10.77
C PHE A 143 -6.49 -7.77 9.31
N VAL A 144 -5.43 -8.53 9.09
CA VAL A 144 -5.09 -9.08 7.78
C VAL A 144 -5.98 -10.27 7.50
N VAL A 145 -6.79 -10.22 6.43
CA VAL A 145 -7.75 -11.28 6.08
C VAL A 145 -7.60 -11.69 4.63
N TYR A 146 -7.55 -13.01 4.42
CA TYR A 146 -7.65 -13.61 3.09
C TYR A 146 -9.11 -13.82 2.70
N PRO A 147 -9.46 -13.73 1.39
CA PRO A 147 -10.81 -13.99 0.91
C PRO A 147 -11.05 -15.51 0.79
N PHE A 148 -11.24 -16.21 1.92
CA PHE A 148 -11.25 -17.68 2.00
C PHE A 148 -12.26 -18.36 1.05
N ASP A 149 -13.44 -17.77 0.86
CA ASP A 149 -14.48 -18.35 0.00
C ASP A 149 -14.20 -18.13 -1.50
N SER A 150 -13.25 -17.25 -1.85
CA SER A 150 -12.89 -17.01 -3.25
C SER A 150 -12.03 -18.11 -3.87
N ASN A 151 -11.36 -18.91 -3.03
CA ASN A 151 -10.46 -19.97 -3.47
C ASN A 151 -10.36 -21.06 -2.40
N PRO A 152 -10.79 -22.31 -2.68
CA PRO A 152 -10.70 -23.43 -1.73
C PRO A 152 -9.28 -23.68 -1.19
N ALA A 153 -8.24 -23.32 -1.95
CA ALA A 153 -6.84 -23.45 -1.51
C ALA A 153 -6.52 -22.57 -0.28
N LEU A 154 -7.30 -21.53 -0.03
CA LEU A 154 -7.14 -20.65 1.14
C LEU A 154 -7.76 -21.25 2.42
N GLN A 155 -8.59 -22.29 2.31
CA GLN A 155 -9.29 -22.91 3.44
C GLN A 155 -8.41 -23.97 4.11
N ASN A 156 -7.28 -23.55 4.67
CA ASN A 156 -6.36 -24.42 5.40
C ASN A 156 -5.61 -23.67 6.52
N PRO A 157 -4.99 -24.39 7.46
CA PRO A 157 -4.31 -23.78 8.62
C PRO A 157 -3.28 -22.71 8.26
N THR A 158 -2.53 -22.87 7.18
CA THR A 158 -1.47 -21.92 6.78
C THR A 158 -2.04 -20.50 6.55
N TYR A 159 -3.14 -20.38 5.81
CA TYR A 159 -3.76 -19.07 5.54
C TYR A 159 -4.57 -18.56 6.73
N TYR A 160 -5.11 -19.47 7.55
CA TYR A 160 -5.74 -19.08 8.81
C TYR A 160 -4.73 -18.42 9.76
N GLU A 161 -3.54 -18.99 9.93
CA GLU A 161 -2.47 -18.44 10.76
C GLU A 161 -1.92 -17.11 10.21
N ARG A 162 -1.83 -16.98 8.87
CA ARG A 162 -1.42 -15.72 8.22
C ARG A 162 -2.46 -14.61 8.32
N SER A 163 -3.70 -14.96 8.64
CA SER A 163 -4.77 -13.98 8.90
C SER A 163 -4.66 -13.48 10.33
N ILE A 164 -3.74 -12.55 10.54
CA ILE A 164 -3.38 -12.03 11.86
C ILE A 164 -4.27 -10.83 12.25
N TRP A 165 -4.89 -10.91 13.42
CA TRP A 165 -5.65 -9.82 14.03
C TRP A 165 -4.82 -9.01 15.02
N GLN A 166 -5.38 -7.88 15.52
CA GLN A 166 -4.68 -6.90 16.36
C GLN A 166 -3.35 -6.47 15.76
N LEU A 167 -3.30 -6.34 14.43
CA LEU A 167 -2.08 -5.95 13.74
C LEU A 167 -1.65 -4.54 14.16
N GLY A 168 -0.36 -4.38 14.50
CA GLY A 168 0.28 -3.11 14.80
C GLY A 168 1.53 -2.84 13.98
N GLY A 169 2.14 -3.87 13.39
CA GLY A 169 3.40 -3.75 12.65
C GLY A 169 3.53 -4.68 11.45
N LEU A 170 4.31 -4.22 10.47
CA LEU A 170 4.77 -4.99 9.31
C LEU A 170 6.28 -4.76 9.17
N GLU A 171 7.06 -5.84 9.13
CA GLU A 171 8.52 -5.79 8.90
C GLU A 171 8.81 -6.44 7.53
N ILE A 172 9.46 -5.70 6.63
CA ILE A 172 9.78 -6.17 5.26
C ILE A 172 11.25 -6.62 5.19
N ASP A 173 11.47 -7.87 4.84
CA ASP A 173 12.81 -8.47 4.71
C ASP A 173 13.23 -8.66 3.24
#